data_dacc26f7d71bcde43227d6b133a5b073
#
_entry.id   dacc26f7d71bcde43227d6b133a5b073
#
_cell.length_a   1.000
_cell.length_b   1.000
_cell.length_c   1.000
_cell.angle_alpha   90.00
_cell.angle_beta   90.00
_cell.angle_gamma   90.00
#
_symmetry.space_group_name_H-M   'P 1'
#
loop_
_entity.id
_entity.type
_entity.pdbx_description
1 polymer ?
#
loop_
_entity_poly.entity_id
_entity_poly.type
_entity_poly.pdbx_seq_one_letter_code
_entity_poly.pdbx_strand_id
1 'polypeptide(L)'
;MIKEDMSIIYEFAKLVYSKKIRQVDAVTQIQPKLIEWKFNSNSFVVFCAALRHMLNGTKHTRGISTDLRAFYLEKIYEDFGATQLKIALDAYMKHIEYYENKHHTHRLIEREIYCKFSEKINNALVPQEEIEGLKDLKENETYYEGGFEQVIINKYSRSSLARQKCIDKFGAKCAVCNFRFEDLYGELGKDFIHVHHLIPISSIKEMKEISCDDLRPVCPNCHAMLHRGNLS
;
A
#
# COMPACT_ATOMS: atom_id res chain seq x y z
N MET A 1 -13.55 -9.96 19.33
CA MET A 1 -14.80 -9.16 19.23
C MET A 1 -15.50 -9.67 17.98
N ILE A 2 -16.79 -9.97 18.08
CA ILE A 2 -17.57 -10.45 16.93
C ILE A 2 -17.81 -9.32 15.93
N LYS A 3 -18.10 -9.69 14.69
CA LYS A 3 -18.24 -8.73 13.57
C LYS A 3 -19.42 -7.76 13.76
N GLU A 4 -20.47 -8.24 14.38
CA GLU A 4 -21.67 -7.46 14.72
C GLU A 4 -21.33 -6.33 15.68
N ASP A 5 -20.60 -6.62 16.76
CA ASP A 5 -20.15 -5.59 17.72
C ASP A 5 -19.21 -4.58 17.07
N MET A 6 -18.30 -5.04 16.19
CA MET A 6 -17.41 -4.14 15.44
C MET A 6 -18.19 -3.19 14.53
N SER A 7 -19.29 -3.67 13.92
CA SER A 7 -20.16 -2.86 13.08
C SER A 7 -20.87 -1.78 13.88
N ILE A 8 -21.43 -2.14 15.03
CA ILE A 8 -22.09 -1.19 15.95
C ILE A 8 -21.10 -0.12 16.42
N ILE A 9 -19.88 -0.54 16.82
CA ILE A 9 -18.82 0.38 17.26
C ILE A 9 -18.44 1.35 16.15
N TYR A 10 -18.27 0.86 14.92
CA TYR A 10 -17.92 1.69 13.77
C TYR A 10 -19.00 2.74 13.48
N GLU A 11 -20.28 2.35 13.44
CA GLU A 11 -21.37 3.27 13.16
C GLU A 11 -21.46 4.38 14.23
N PHE A 12 -21.34 4.03 15.52
CA PHE A 12 -21.33 5.05 16.58
C PHE A 12 -20.09 5.94 16.52
N ALA A 13 -18.92 5.39 16.22
CA ALA A 13 -17.69 6.19 16.03
C ALA A 13 -17.81 7.16 14.84
N LYS A 14 -18.50 6.74 13.77
CA LYS A 14 -18.80 7.59 12.61
C LYS A 14 -19.77 8.73 12.95
N LEU A 15 -20.79 8.45 13.76
CA LEU A 15 -21.71 9.48 14.25
C LEU A 15 -20.99 10.52 15.12
N VAL A 16 -20.08 10.07 15.99
CA VAL A 16 -19.23 10.97 16.80
C VAL A 16 -18.29 11.80 15.90
N TYR A 17 -17.64 11.17 14.91
CA TYR A 17 -16.76 11.86 13.96
C TYR A 17 -17.50 12.96 13.19
N SER A 18 -18.71 12.66 12.70
CA SER A 18 -19.56 13.60 11.96
C SER A 18 -20.29 14.62 12.87
N LYS A 19 -20.01 14.64 14.17
CA LYS A 19 -20.63 15.51 15.18
C LYS A 19 -22.14 15.39 15.28
N LYS A 20 -22.73 14.29 14.83
CA LYS A 20 -24.18 14.01 14.94
C LYS A 20 -24.59 13.59 16.36
N ILE A 21 -23.64 13.07 17.13
CA ILE A 21 -23.82 12.69 18.52
C ILE A 21 -22.57 13.08 19.33
N ARG A 22 -22.75 13.50 20.58
CA ARG A 22 -21.61 13.71 21.48
C ARG A 22 -21.05 12.36 21.94
N GLN A 23 -19.74 12.27 22.12
CA GLN A 23 -19.08 11.03 22.51
C GLN A 23 -19.63 10.44 23.82
N VAL A 24 -20.02 11.29 24.79
CA VAL A 24 -20.60 10.86 26.06
C VAL A 24 -21.96 10.21 25.84
N ASP A 25 -22.79 10.78 24.99
CA ASP A 25 -24.12 10.24 24.67
C ASP A 25 -23.99 8.91 23.88
N ALA A 26 -23.00 8.83 23.00
CA ALA A 26 -22.68 7.60 22.27
C ALA A 26 -22.33 6.44 23.21
N VAL A 27 -21.53 6.70 24.27
CA VAL A 27 -21.17 5.72 25.29
C VAL A 27 -22.42 5.11 25.93
N THR A 28 -23.39 5.90 26.28
CA THR A 28 -24.65 5.44 26.93
C THR A 28 -25.53 4.65 25.95
N GLN A 29 -25.57 5.07 24.68
CA GLN A 29 -26.44 4.47 23.68
C GLN A 29 -25.90 3.19 23.06
N ILE A 30 -24.58 3.01 23.02
CA ILE A 30 -23.96 1.84 22.42
C ILE A 30 -24.03 0.60 23.30
N GLN A 31 -23.88 0.77 24.62
CA GLN A 31 -23.78 -0.34 25.57
C GLN A 31 -24.92 -1.37 25.46
N PRO A 32 -26.23 -0.98 25.42
CA PRO A 32 -27.32 -1.95 25.32
C PRO A 32 -27.41 -2.62 23.94
N LYS A 33 -26.66 -2.20 22.94
CA LYS A 33 -26.70 -2.73 21.58
C LYS A 33 -25.61 -3.77 21.31
N LEU A 34 -24.60 -3.84 22.16
CA LEU A 34 -23.51 -4.79 22.02
C LEU A 34 -23.96 -6.19 22.49
N ILE A 35 -23.52 -7.21 21.75
CA ILE A 35 -23.99 -8.60 21.93
C ILE A 35 -23.07 -9.36 22.88
N GLU A 36 -21.79 -9.38 22.62
CA GLU A 36 -20.82 -10.18 23.40
C GLU A 36 -19.77 -9.33 24.11
N TRP A 37 -19.45 -8.16 23.54
CA TRP A 37 -18.37 -7.37 24.08
C TRP A 37 -18.78 -6.63 25.35
N LYS A 38 -18.09 -6.95 26.45
CA LYS A 38 -18.24 -6.20 27.70
C LYS A 38 -17.68 -4.79 27.51
N PHE A 39 -18.58 -3.84 27.41
CA PHE A 39 -18.27 -2.47 27.08
C PHE A 39 -17.39 -1.80 28.14
N ASN A 40 -16.37 -1.11 27.66
CA ASN A 40 -15.56 -0.20 28.47
C ASN A 40 -15.56 1.18 27.77
N SER A 41 -16.05 2.21 28.45
CA SER A 41 -16.14 3.57 27.92
C SER A 41 -14.80 4.12 27.43
N ASN A 42 -13.72 3.84 28.16
CA ASN A 42 -12.36 4.27 27.77
C ASN A 42 -11.92 3.61 26.46
N SER A 43 -12.24 2.33 26.25
CA SER A 43 -11.95 1.64 25.00
C SER A 43 -12.71 2.25 23.83
N PHE A 44 -13.99 2.60 24.01
CA PHE A 44 -14.76 3.26 22.97
C PHE A 44 -14.20 4.64 22.59
N VAL A 45 -13.70 5.41 23.57
CA VAL A 45 -13.00 6.68 23.30
C VAL A 45 -11.77 6.45 22.40
N VAL A 46 -11.02 5.38 22.64
CA VAL A 46 -9.86 5.01 21.82
C VAL A 46 -10.31 4.59 20.41
N PHE A 47 -11.41 3.87 20.28
CA PHE A 47 -11.95 3.45 18.98
C PHE A 47 -12.43 4.64 18.14
N CYS A 48 -13.13 5.60 18.74
CA CYS A 48 -13.49 6.85 18.07
C CYS A 48 -12.24 7.66 17.64
N ALA A 49 -11.24 7.73 18.50
CA ALA A 49 -10.00 8.41 18.17
C ALA A 49 -9.26 7.72 17.03
N ALA A 50 -9.20 6.38 17.01
CA ALA A 50 -8.58 5.62 15.94
C ALA A 50 -9.26 5.90 14.58
N LEU A 51 -10.61 5.82 14.52
CA LEU A 51 -11.36 6.13 13.30
C LEU A 51 -11.09 7.57 12.83
N ARG A 52 -11.14 8.54 13.74
CA ARG A 52 -10.84 9.95 13.40
C ARG A 52 -9.46 10.12 12.81
N HIS A 53 -8.44 9.49 13.39
CA HIS A 53 -7.08 9.57 12.88
C HIS A 53 -6.93 8.91 11.51
N MET A 54 -7.60 7.77 11.29
CA MET A 54 -7.61 7.10 9.99
C MET A 54 -8.30 7.97 8.93
N LEU A 55 -9.46 8.56 9.24
CA LEU A 55 -10.16 9.43 8.28
C LEU A 55 -9.42 10.74 7.98
N ASN A 56 -8.61 11.25 8.91
CA ASN A 56 -7.85 12.49 8.75
C ASN A 56 -6.39 12.28 8.28
N GLY A 57 -5.94 11.06 8.03
CA GLY A 57 -4.56 10.77 7.62
C GLY A 57 -3.49 11.06 8.69
N THR A 58 -3.87 11.12 9.98
CA THR A 58 -3.00 11.53 11.08
C THR A 58 -2.55 10.34 11.92
N LYS A 59 -1.34 10.46 12.51
CA LYS A 59 -0.76 9.41 13.35
C LYS A 59 -1.59 9.16 14.61
N HIS A 60 -1.92 7.90 14.88
CA HIS A 60 -2.55 7.43 16.11
C HIS A 60 -1.55 6.65 16.97
N THR A 61 -1.44 7.01 18.25
CA THR A 61 -0.45 6.44 19.19
C THR A 61 -1.02 5.44 20.19
N ARG A 62 -2.36 5.25 20.21
CA ARG A 62 -3.01 4.22 21.02
C ARG A 62 -3.45 3.05 20.16
N GLY A 63 -3.23 1.81 20.66
CA GLY A 63 -3.58 0.60 19.91
C GLY A 63 -5.07 0.28 20.01
N ILE A 64 -5.62 -0.17 18.90
CA ILE A 64 -6.85 -0.97 18.85
C ILE A 64 -6.46 -2.35 18.33
N SER A 65 -7.30 -3.37 18.50
CA SER A 65 -6.99 -4.70 17.96
C SER A 65 -6.81 -4.66 16.44
N THR A 66 -5.97 -5.55 15.94
CA THR A 66 -5.72 -5.69 14.49
C THR A 66 -6.99 -6.01 13.72
N ASP A 67 -7.89 -6.85 14.28
CA ASP A 67 -9.17 -7.19 13.67
C ASP A 67 -10.08 -5.97 13.52
N LEU A 68 -10.21 -5.16 14.60
CA LEU A 68 -11.03 -3.94 14.54
C LEU A 68 -10.45 -2.92 13.56
N ARG A 69 -9.13 -2.85 13.44
CA ARG A 69 -8.46 -1.97 12.49
C ARG A 69 -8.70 -2.41 11.05
N ALA A 70 -8.57 -3.71 10.76
CA ALA A 70 -8.88 -4.27 9.46
C ALA A 70 -10.36 -4.04 9.09
N PHE A 71 -11.25 -4.21 10.07
CA PHE A 71 -12.68 -3.92 9.91
C PHE A 71 -12.93 -2.44 9.58
N TYR A 72 -12.25 -1.51 10.27
CA TYR A 72 -12.35 -0.08 9.96
C TYR A 72 -11.87 0.26 8.56
N LEU A 73 -10.75 -0.32 8.11
CA LEU A 73 -10.26 -0.12 6.74
C LEU A 73 -11.28 -0.60 5.70
N GLU A 74 -11.88 -1.78 5.93
CA GLU A 74 -12.94 -2.30 5.06
C GLU A 74 -14.13 -1.35 4.98
N LYS A 75 -14.63 -0.91 6.12
CA LYS A 75 -15.76 0.00 6.21
C LYS A 75 -15.48 1.39 5.66
N ILE A 76 -14.27 1.90 5.84
CA ILE A 76 -13.85 3.17 5.22
C ILE A 76 -13.87 3.04 3.70
N TYR A 77 -13.43 1.91 3.17
CA TYR A 77 -13.50 1.66 1.73
C TYR A 77 -14.94 1.60 1.22
N GLU A 78 -15.83 0.88 1.93
CA GLU A 78 -17.24 0.75 1.59
C GLU A 78 -17.97 2.10 1.61
N ASP A 79 -17.75 2.91 2.65
CA ASP A 79 -18.48 4.15 2.90
C ASP A 79 -17.93 5.36 2.12
N PHE A 80 -16.61 5.41 1.88
CA PHE A 80 -15.93 6.61 1.39
C PHE A 80 -15.05 6.36 0.14
N GLY A 81 -14.95 5.10 -0.30
CA GLY A 81 -14.21 4.73 -1.50
C GLY A 81 -12.68 4.68 -1.34
N ALA A 82 -12.01 4.42 -2.49
CA ALA A 82 -10.57 4.17 -2.55
C ALA A 82 -9.71 5.35 -2.09
N THR A 83 -10.12 6.58 -2.43
CA THR A 83 -9.38 7.80 -2.03
C THR A 83 -9.31 7.97 -0.51
N GLN A 84 -10.41 7.73 0.19
CA GLN A 84 -10.43 7.82 1.65
C GLN A 84 -9.71 6.65 2.31
N LEU A 85 -9.81 5.45 1.75
CA LEU A 85 -9.04 4.31 2.20
C LEU A 85 -7.53 4.57 2.12
N LYS A 86 -7.05 5.25 1.08
CA LYS A 86 -5.66 5.67 0.96
C LYS A 86 -5.21 6.54 2.14
N ILE A 87 -5.99 7.57 2.46
CA ILE A 87 -5.72 8.46 3.60
C ILE A 87 -5.65 7.67 4.91
N ALA A 88 -6.56 6.70 5.07
CA ALA A 88 -6.58 5.83 6.23
C ALA A 88 -5.35 4.90 6.30
N LEU A 89 -4.88 4.40 5.16
CA LEU A 89 -3.66 3.59 5.08
C LEU A 89 -2.40 4.40 5.39
N ASP A 90 -2.31 5.65 4.96
CA ASP A 90 -1.21 6.54 5.34
C ASP A 90 -1.16 6.77 6.85
N ALA A 91 -2.33 6.97 7.49
CA ALA A 91 -2.43 7.06 8.94
C ALA A 91 -2.00 5.74 9.62
N TYR A 92 -2.38 4.60 9.02
CA TYR A 92 -2.04 3.28 9.55
C TYR A 92 -0.54 2.99 9.44
N MET A 93 0.10 3.33 8.33
CA MET A 93 1.56 3.18 8.19
C MET A 93 2.31 4.01 9.22
N LYS A 94 1.93 5.27 9.43
CA LYS A 94 2.49 6.13 10.49
C LYS A 94 2.32 5.53 11.90
N HIS A 95 1.23 4.79 12.14
CA HIS A 95 1.01 4.07 13.38
C HIS A 95 1.93 2.85 13.52
N ILE A 96 2.09 2.05 12.46
CA ILE A 96 2.98 0.88 12.43
C ILE A 96 4.42 1.33 12.72
N GLU A 97 4.93 2.30 11.97
CA GLU A 97 6.27 2.85 12.13
C GLU A 97 6.52 3.40 13.56
N TYR A 98 5.52 4.09 14.13
CA TYR A 98 5.62 4.58 15.49
C TYR A 98 5.84 3.45 16.50
N TYR A 99 5.09 2.35 16.38
CA TYR A 99 5.23 1.23 17.30
C TYR A 99 6.49 0.40 17.06
N GLU A 100 6.90 0.21 15.82
CA GLU A 100 8.15 -0.46 15.46
C GLU A 100 9.35 0.29 16.03
N ASN A 101 9.39 1.60 15.84
CA ASN A 101 10.47 2.45 16.37
C ASN A 101 10.48 2.50 17.90
N LYS A 102 9.30 2.56 18.53
CA LYS A 102 9.18 2.65 19.99
C LYS A 102 9.56 1.36 20.71
N HIS A 103 9.26 0.21 20.13
CA HIS A 103 9.43 -1.09 20.75
C HIS A 103 10.56 -1.94 20.13
N HIS A 104 11.24 -1.43 19.11
CA HIS A 104 12.28 -2.13 18.35
C HIS A 104 11.83 -3.51 17.85
N THR A 105 10.58 -3.61 17.38
CA THR A 105 9.94 -4.85 16.92
C THR A 105 9.30 -4.63 15.55
N HIS A 106 9.20 -5.70 14.77
CA HIS A 106 8.46 -5.66 13.50
C HIS A 106 7.01 -6.06 13.70
N ARG A 107 6.09 -5.28 13.15
CA ARG A 107 4.64 -5.48 13.21
C ARG A 107 4.15 -6.21 11.97
N LEU A 108 4.53 -7.48 11.81
CA LEU A 108 4.31 -8.24 10.58
C LEU A 108 2.83 -8.35 10.20
N ILE A 109 1.95 -8.68 11.16
CA ILE A 109 0.50 -8.80 10.92
C ILE A 109 -0.11 -7.48 10.45
N GLU A 110 0.29 -6.37 11.07
CA GLU A 110 -0.20 -5.04 10.67
C GLU A 110 0.32 -4.64 9.29
N ARG A 111 1.54 -5.00 8.94
CA ARG A 111 2.10 -4.77 7.60
C ARG A 111 1.40 -5.63 6.55
N GLU A 112 1.05 -6.87 6.87
CA GLU A 112 0.25 -7.73 5.98
C GLU A 112 -1.13 -7.13 5.70
N ILE A 113 -1.82 -6.67 6.74
CA ILE A 113 -3.10 -5.97 6.59
C ILE A 113 -2.94 -4.72 5.71
N TYR A 114 -1.90 -3.93 5.94
CA TYR A 114 -1.61 -2.74 5.11
C TYR A 114 -1.42 -3.12 3.64
N CYS A 115 -0.61 -4.15 3.34
CA CYS A 115 -0.37 -4.62 1.97
C CYS A 115 -1.67 -5.07 1.29
N LYS A 116 -2.48 -5.88 1.97
CA LYS A 116 -3.78 -6.37 1.46
C LYS A 116 -4.70 -5.22 1.03
N PHE A 117 -4.84 -4.19 1.87
CA PHE A 117 -5.71 -3.06 1.55
C PHE A 117 -5.10 -2.11 0.51
N SER A 118 -3.78 -2.01 0.44
CA SER A 118 -3.08 -1.28 -0.61
C SER A 118 -3.29 -1.92 -1.99
N GLU A 119 -3.22 -3.25 -2.07
CA GLU A 119 -3.55 -3.99 -3.30
C GLU A 119 -5.02 -3.79 -3.71
N LYS A 120 -5.94 -3.74 -2.75
CA LYS A 120 -7.36 -3.48 -3.01
C LYS A 120 -7.58 -2.10 -3.67
N ILE A 121 -6.82 -1.07 -3.24
CA ILE A 121 -6.86 0.26 -3.86
C ILE A 121 -6.33 0.19 -5.29
N ASN A 122 -5.18 -0.45 -5.50
CA ASN A 122 -4.56 -0.53 -6.82
C ASN A 122 -5.49 -1.22 -7.82
N ASN A 123 -6.12 -2.33 -7.42
CA ASN A 123 -7.07 -3.04 -8.27
C ASN A 123 -8.35 -2.24 -8.57
N ALA A 124 -8.73 -1.31 -7.67
CA ALA A 124 -9.91 -0.46 -7.85
C ALA A 124 -9.61 0.81 -8.68
N LEU A 125 -8.35 1.23 -8.74
CA LEU A 125 -7.92 2.45 -9.43
C LEU A 125 -7.30 2.18 -10.81
N VAL A 126 -7.07 0.91 -11.20
CA VAL A 126 -6.69 0.55 -12.57
C VAL A 126 -7.96 0.47 -13.40
N PRO A 127 -8.23 1.38 -14.33
CA PRO A 127 -9.31 1.22 -15.27
C PRO A 127 -9.03 -0.03 -16.11
N GLN A 128 -9.98 -0.96 -16.18
CA GLN A 128 -9.89 -2.12 -17.07
C GLN A 128 -9.92 -1.72 -18.57
N GLU A 129 -10.05 -0.44 -18.84
CA GLU A 129 -10.19 0.12 -20.19
C GLU A 129 -8.88 0.30 -20.97
N GLU A 130 -7.71 0.22 -20.32
CA GLU A 130 -6.43 0.39 -21.04
C GLU A 130 -6.00 -0.81 -21.90
N ILE A 131 -6.68 -1.96 -21.82
CA ILE A 131 -6.32 -3.14 -22.63
C ILE A 131 -7.17 -3.28 -23.89
N GLU A 132 -8.34 -2.64 -23.97
CA GLU A 132 -9.21 -2.68 -25.15
C GLU A 132 -9.10 -1.46 -26.07
N GLY A 133 -8.41 -0.40 -25.68
CA GLY A 133 -8.37 0.89 -26.39
C GLY A 133 -7.48 0.96 -27.64
N LEU A 134 -6.92 -0.14 -28.14
CA LEU A 134 -6.12 -0.16 -29.38
C LEU A 134 -6.93 -0.53 -30.64
N LYS A 135 -8.26 -0.55 -30.55
CA LYS A 135 -9.11 -0.72 -31.73
C LYS A 135 -9.80 0.60 -32.04
N ASP A 136 -9.52 1.09 -33.27
CA ASP A 136 -10.15 2.21 -33.95
C ASP A 136 -9.67 3.62 -33.54
N LEU A 137 -8.42 3.95 -33.87
CA LEU A 137 -7.99 5.34 -34.01
C LEU A 137 -8.70 5.94 -35.23
N LYS A 138 -9.72 6.78 -35.00
CA LYS A 138 -10.29 7.61 -36.04
C LYS A 138 -9.37 8.78 -36.35
N GLU A 139 -9.02 8.98 -37.61
CA GLU A 139 -8.31 10.17 -38.05
C GLU A 139 -9.14 11.41 -37.70
N ASN A 140 -8.56 12.35 -36.93
CA ASN A 140 -9.11 13.65 -36.47
C ASN A 140 -9.73 13.71 -35.06
N GLU A 141 -9.30 12.88 -34.12
CA GLU A 141 -9.61 13.13 -32.70
C GLU A 141 -8.56 14.02 -32.04
N THR A 142 -9.03 15.02 -31.28
CA THR A 142 -8.18 15.87 -30.46
C THR A 142 -7.97 15.21 -29.07
N TYR A 143 -6.72 14.92 -28.75
CA TYR A 143 -6.34 14.33 -27.47
C TYR A 143 -5.92 15.44 -26.50
N TYR A 144 -6.42 15.40 -25.26
CA TYR A 144 -6.05 16.36 -24.22
C TYR A 144 -5.01 15.70 -23.31
N GLU A 145 -3.81 16.27 -23.27
CA GLU A 145 -2.73 15.86 -22.37
C GLU A 145 -2.48 16.95 -21.33
N GLY A 146 -1.86 16.59 -20.20
CA GLY A 146 -1.45 17.57 -19.19
C GLY A 146 -2.35 17.65 -17.95
N GLY A 147 -3.29 16.73 -17.79
CA GLY A 147 -4.01 16.55 -16.52
C GLY A 147 -3.06 16.05 -15.42
N PHE A 148 -3.13 16.65 -14.21
CA PHE A 148 -2.36 16.18 -13.06
C PHE A 148 -3.08 15.00 -12.41
N GLU A 149 -2.53 13.80 -12.56
CA GLU A 149 -3.01 12.60 -11.88
C GLU A 149 -1.97 12.14 -10.84
N GLN A 150 -2.38 12.02 -9.58
CA GLN A 150 -1.55 11.43 -8.55
C GLN A 150 -1.68 9.91 -8.59
N VAL A 151 -0.70 9.25 -9.16
CA VAL A 151 -0.60 7.78 -9.15
C VAL A 151 0.17 7.31 -7.93
N ILE A 152 -0.43 6.41 -7.12
CA ILE A 152 0.24 5.79 -6.00
C ILE A 152 0.71 4.41 -6.44
N ILE A 153 2.02 4.28 -6.48
CA ILE A 153 2.67 3.01 -6.79
C ILE A 153 3.05 2.32 -5.48
N ASN A 154 2.57 1.10 -5.26
CA ASN A 154 3.11 0.23 -4.21
C ASN A 154 4.55 -0.12 -4.57
N LYS A 155 5.49 0.45 -3.82
CA LYS A 155 6.89 0.14 -3.97
C LYS A 155 7.26 -0.94 -2.97
N TYR A 156 7.49 -2.17 -3.45
CA TYR A 156 8.15 -3.19 -2.63
C TYR A 156 9.50 -2.66 -2.11
N SER A 157 9.79 -2.87 -0.84
CA SER A 157 11.09 -2.51 -0.26
C SER A 157 12.17 -3.30 -1.00
N ARG A 158 13.01 -2.60 -1.73
CA ARG A 158 14.15 -3.17 -2.46
C ARG A 158 15.42 -2.82 -1.71
N SER A 159 16.26 -3.80 -1.46
CA SER A 159 17.56 -3.58 -0.83
C SER A 159 18.50 -2.87 -1.81
N SER A 160 18.86 -1.62 -1.47
CA SER A 160 19.88 -0.87 -2.22
C SER A 160 21.25 -1.58 -2.19
N LEU A 161 21.54 -2.28 -1.09
CA LEU A 161 22.76 -3.07 -0.92
C LEU A 161 22.78 -4.28 -1.88
N ALA A 162 21.67 -5.00 -2.03
CA ALA A 162 21.56 -6.12 -2.96
C ALA A 162 21.74 -5.65 -4.42
N ARG A 163 21.15 -4.48 -4.77
CA ARG A 163 21.35 -3.83 -6.05
C ARG A 163 22.83 -3.52 -6.30
N GLN A 164 23.50 -2.89 -5.33
CA GLN A 164 24.90 -2.53 -5.47
C GLN A 164 25.77 -3.78 -5.64
N LYS A 165 25.60 -4.79 -4.80
CA LYS A 165 26.32 -6.06 -4.93
C LYS A 165 26.11 -6.76 -6.28
N CYS A 166 24.89 -6.65 -6.85
CA CYS A 166 24.62 -7.18 -8.18
C CYS A 166 25.44 -6.44 -9.27
N ILE A 167 25.48 -5.11 -9.19
CA ILE A 167 26.26 -4.28 -10.13
C ILE A 167 27.78 -4.53 -9.94
N ASP A 168 28.24 -4.62 -8.72
CA ASP A 168 29.66 -4.91 -8.41
C ASP A 168 30.09 -6.28 -8.96
N LYS A 169 29.19 -7.28 -8.92
CA LYS A 169 29.46 -8.64 -9.39
C LYS A 169 29.37 -8.78 -10.91
N PHE A 170 28.35 -8.19 -11.54
CA PHE A 170 28.04 -8.42 -12.95
C PHE A 170 28.33 -7.21 -13.85
N GLY A 171 28.65 -6.07 -13.27
CA GLY A 171 28.82 -4.80 -13.98
C GLY A 171 27.49 -4.17 -14.39
N ALA A 172 27.57 -2.90 -14.88
CA ALA A 172 26.40 -2.17 -15.41
C ALA A 172 26.16 -2.51 -16.89
N LYS A 173 26.13 -3.79 -17.23
CA LYS A 173 25.91 -4.32 -18.58
C LYS A 173 24.65 -5.18 -18.62
N CYS A 174 23.80 -4.96 -19.63
CA CYS A 174 22.56 -5.73 -19.77
C CYS A 174 22.84 -7.20 -20.02
N ALA A 175 22.33 -8.08 -19.16
CA ALA A 175 22.50 -9.54 -19.29
C ALA A 175 21.74 -10.14 -20.50
N VAL A 176 20.79 -9.40 -21.09
CA VAL A 176 20.00 -9.85 -22.24
C VAL A 176 20.62 -9.39 -23.55
N CYS A 177 20.86 -8.09 -23.73
CA CYS A 177 21.30 -7.52 -25.01
C CYS A 177 22.74 -7.00 -25.00
N ASN A 178 23.45 -7.15 -23.89
CA ASN A 178 24.85 -6.67 -23.70
C ASN A 178 25.05 -5.14 -23.77
N PHE A 179 23.97 -4.34 -23.82
CA PHE A 179 24.05 -2.89 -23.87
C PHE A 179 24.61 -2.29 -22.58
N ARG A 180 25.48 -1.27 -22.73
CA ARG A 180 25.99 -0.46 -21.62
C ARG A 180 25.68 1.01 -21.92
N PHE A 181 25.11 1.69 -20.94
CA PHE A 181 24.78 3.10 -21.07
C PHE A 181 26.02 4.00 -21.14
N GLU A 182 27.06 3.63 -20.43
CA GLU A 182 28.35 4.36 -20.44
C GLU A 182 28.99 4.43 -21.84
N ASP A 183 28.85 3.36 -22.63
CA ASP A 183 29.40 3.31 -24.00
C ASP A 183 28.72 4.32 -24.94
N LEU A 184 27.44 4.65 -24.69
CA LEU A 184 26.67 5.57 -25.53
C LEU A 184 26.58 6.99 -24.96
N TYR A 185 26.46 7.11 -23.62
CA TYR A 185 26.19 8.37 -22.92
C TYR A 185 27.37 8.87 -22.08
N GLY A 186 28.53 8.21 -22.12
CA GLY A 186 29.69 8.56 -21.32
C GLY A 186 29.41 8.56 -19.82
N GLU A 187 29.97 9.52 -19.08
CA GLU A 187 29.80 9.64 -17.62
C GLU A 187 28.33 9.70 -17.17
N LEU A 188 27.42 10.25 -17.99
CA LEU A 188 25.99 10.29 -17.68
C LEU A 188 25.37 8.89 -17.60
N GLY A 189 25.90 7.95 -18.40
CA GLY A 189 25.45 6.57 -18.44
C GLY A 189 26.12 5.63 -17.45
N LYS A 190 27.11 6.12 -16.70
CA LYS A 190 27.88 5.32 -15.77
C LYS A 190 27.01 4.73 -14.69
N ASP A 191 27.14 3.42 -14.46
CA ASP A 191 26.38 2.62 -13.49
C ASP A 191 24.84 2.70 -13.64
N PHE A 192 24.35 3.28 -14.76
CA PHE A 192 22.93 3.32 -15.07
C PHE A 192 22.49 1.99 -15.65
N ILE A 193 21.82 1.19 -14.81
CA ILE A 193 21.23 -0.12 -15.18
C ILE A 193 20.06 -0.45 -14.24
N HIS A 194 19.06 -1.17 -14.74
CA HIS A 194 18.05 -1.78 -13.89
C HIS A 194 18.55 -3.11 -13.33
N VAL A 195 18.05 -3.50 -12.16
CA VAL A 195 18.29 -4.82 -11.59
C VAL A 195 16.98 -5.58 -11.56
N HIS A 196 16.93 -6.67 -12.31
CA HIS A 196 15.77 -7.55 -12.45
C HIS A 196 15.91 -8.73 -11.47
N HIS A 197 14.80 -9.09 -10.83
CA HIS A 197 14.71 -10.27 -9.98
C HIS A 197 14.32 -11.48 -10.83
N LEU A 198 15.10 -12.55 -10.77
CA LEU A 198 14.81 -13.80 -11.48
C LEU A 198 13.52 -14.47 -10.96
N ILE A 199 13.21 -14.25 -9.68
CA ILE A 199 11.93 -14.63 -9.09
C ILE A 199 11.17 -13.32 -8.85
N PRO A 200 9.98 -13.11 -9.44
CA PRO A 200 9.22 -11.90 -9.25
C PRO A 200 8.94 -11.63 -7.77
N ILE A 201 9.22 -10.40 -7.29
CA ILE A 201 8.97 -10.02 -5.90
C ILE A 201 7.48 -10.19 -5.53
N SER A 202 6.58 -10.01 -6.50
CA SER A 202 5.14 -10.23 -6.34
C SER A 202 4.75 -11.67 -6.02
N SER A 203 5.62 -12.66 -6.35
CA SER A 203 5.39 -14.07 -6.02
C SER A 203 5.95 -14.48 -4.65
N ILE A 204 6.73 -13.59 -4.01
CA ILE A 204 7.31 -13.84 -2.69
C ILE A 204 6.29 -13.43 -1.63
N LYS A 205 5.64 -14.41 -1.02
CA LYS A 205 4.60 -14.20 0.02
C LYS A 205 5.16 -13.86 1.40
N GLU A 206 6.45 -14.11 1.63
CA GLU A 206 7.15 -13.87 2.89
C GLU A 206 8.47 -13.16 2.65
N MET A 207 9.01 -12.45 3.66
CA MET A 207 10.33 -11.84 3.53
C MET A 207 11.37 -12.95 3.30
N LYS A 208 11.96 -12.96 2.12
CA LYS A 208 13.02 -13.91 1.72
C LYS A 208 14.36 -13.20 1.64
N GLU A 209 15.41 -13.82 2.13
CA GLU A 209 16.76 -13.41 1.82
C GLU A 209 17.00 -13.51 0.31
N ILE A 210 17.44 -12.41 -0.28
CA ILE A 210 17.77 -12.32 -1.70
C ILE A 210 19.28 -12.20 -1.82
N SER A 211 19.87 -13.13 -2.55
CA SER A 211 21.29 -13.09 -2.92
C SER A 211 21.50 -12.31 -4.22
N CYS A 212 22.74 -11.92 -4.51
CA CYS A 212 23.06 -11.31 -5.79
C CYS A 212 22.88 -12.28 -6.98
N ASP A 213 22.81 -13.59 -6.73
CA ASP A 213 22.59 -14.60 -7.76
C ASP A 213 21.11 -14.68 -8.20
N ASP A 214 20.21 -14.16 -7.39
CA ASP A 214 18.78 -14.00 -7.72
C ASP A 214 18.49 -12.75 -8.57
N LEU A 215 19.54 -11.96 -8.87
CA LEU A 215 19.44 -10.67 -9.53
C LEU A 215 20.25 -10.64 -10.84
N ARG A 216 19.74 -9.90 -11.84
CA ARG A 216 20.49 -9.64 -13.09
C ARG A 216 20.40 -8.18 -13.48
N PRO A 217 21.52 -7.56 -13.90
CA PRO A 217 21.47 -6.24 -14.51
C PRO A 217 20.85 -6.33 -15.90
N VAL A 218 19.86 -5.48 -16.18
CA VAL A 218 19.16 -5.42 -17.47
C VAL A 218 18.92 -3.97 -17.86
N CYS A 219 18.99 -3.63 -19.15
CA CYS A 219 18.62 -2.29 -19.58
C CYS A 219 17.10 -2.07 -19.43
N PRO A 220 16.63 -0.80 -19.33
CA PRO A 220 15.21 -0.49 -19.18
C PRO A 220 14.32 -1.15 -20.25
N ASN A 221 14.77 -1.20 -21.50
CA ASN A 221 14.01 -1.82 -22.59
C ASN A 221 13.85 -3.33 -22.39
N CYS A 222 14.96 -4.04 -22.12
CA CYS A 222 14.88 -5.46 -21.83
C CYS A 222 14.09 -5.76 -20.57
N HIS A 223 14.22 -4.91 -19.52
CA HIS A 223 13.45 -5.03 -18.30
C HIS A 223 11.93 -4.94 -18.54
N ALA A 224 11.52 -3.95 -19.34
CA ALA A 224 10.11 -3.81 -19.73
C ALA A 224 9.60 -5.03 -20.51
N MET A 225 10.42 -5.56 -21.45
CA MET A 225 10.06 -6.71 -22.27
C MET A 225 9.99 -8.03 -21.46
N LEU A 226 10.89 -8.22 -20.48
CA LEU A 226 10.81 -9.37 -19.57
C LEU A 226 9.49 -9.40 -18.79
N HIS A 227 9.04 -8.22 -18.28
CA HIS A 227 7.75 -8.11 -17.60
C HIS A 227 6.54 -8.28 -18.53
N ARG A 228 6.65 -7.85 -19.81
CA ARG A 228 5.57 -7.98 -20.78
C ARG A 228 5.35 -9.43 -21.26
N GLY A 229 6.41 -10.22 -21.34
CA GLY A 229 6.37 -11.58 -21.86
C GLY A 229 6.12 -12.67 -20.80
N ASN A 230 5.91 -12.32 -19.52
CA ASN A 230 5.95 -13.27 -18.39
C ASN A 230 7.19 -14.22 -18.45
N LEU A 231 8.27 -13.74 -19.05
CA LEU A 231 9.56 -14.43 -19.12
C LEU A 231 10.30 -14.11 -17.82
N SER A 232 10.00 -14.90 -16.79
CA SER A 232 10.79 -14.94 -15.54
C SER A 232 11.90 -15.96 -15.67
#